data_5a187af789972377eaae3c9a19006215
#
_entry.id   5a187af789972377eaae3c9a19006215
#
_cell.length_a   1.000
_cell.length_b   1.000
_cell.length_c   1.000
_cell.angle_alpha   90.00
_cell.angle_beta   90.00
_cell.angle_gamma   90.00
#
_symmetry.space_group_name_H-M   'P 1'
#
loop_
_entity.id
_entity.type
_entity.pdbx_description
1 polymer ?
#
loop_
_entity_poly.entity_id
_entity_poly.type
_entity_poly.pdbx_seq_one_letter_code
_entity_poly.pdbx_strand_id
1 'polypeptide(L)'
;MSKASKLVSDAIIGADYTLVYVNNKAYPIKPPTIKKMAGAISCISDLDLGDKGTLKEMFLSAKDCKAYAQALSWLVKGDLSLSEELQEGTFEEVVDALSSAFDLVGINPFLKAASLTRSASLLAASPR
;
A
#
# COMPACT_ATOMS: atom_id res chain seq x y z
N MET A 1 -26.72 3.34 12.50
CA MET A 1 -25.58 2.45 12.52
C MET A 1 -24.31 3.18 12.09
N SER A 2 -23.26 3.04 12.83
CA SER A 2 -22.00 3.72 12.51
C SER A 2 -21.34 3.08 11.28
N LYS A 3 -20.49 3.84 10.62
CA LYS A 3 -19.71 3.31 9.49
C LYS A 3 -18.86 2.10 9.91
N ALA A 4 -18.31 2.14 11.13
CA ALA A 4 -17.51 1.04 11.62
C ALA A 4 -18.32 -0.25 11.75
N SER A 5 -19.55 -0.18 12.24
CA SER A 5 -20.42 -1.34 12.34
C SER A 5 -20.78 -1.92 10.99
N LYS A 6 -21.03 -1.05 10.01
CA LYS A 6 -21.32 -1.49 8.65
C LYS A 6 -20.12 -2.17 8.01
N LEU A 7 -18.93 -1.62 8.22
CA LEU A 7 -17.70 -2.20 7.68
C LEU A 7 -17.41 -3.57 8.28
N VAL A 8 -17.66 -3.73 9.58
CA VAL A 8 -17.49 -5.02 10.24
C VAL A 8 -18.49 -6.03 9.68
N SER A 9 -19.74 -5.62 9.46
CA SER A 9 -20.75 -6.50 8.86
C SER A 9 -20.34 -6.94 7.46
N ASP A 10 -19.85 -6.01 6.64
CA ASP A 10 -19.41 -6.33 5.28
C ASP A 10 -18.25 -7.34 5.29
N ALA A 11 -17.34 -7.21 6.24
CA ALA A 11 -16.23 -8.13 6.38
C ALA A 11 -16.68 -9.53 6.76
N ILE A 12 -17.64 -9.63 7.66
CA ILE A 12 -18.18 -10.93 8.10
C ILE A 12 -18.83 -11.66 6.94
N ILE A 13 -19.36 -10.94 5.96
CA ILE A 13 -20.04 -11.55 4.82
C ILE A 13 -19.03 -12.15 3.81
N GLY A 14 -17.75 -12.03 4.04
CA GLY A 14 -16.79 -12.79 3.27
C GLY A 14 -15.70 -12.03 2.53
N ALA A 15 -15.58 -10.74 2.77
CA ALA A 15 -14.48 -9.99 2.18
C ALA A 15 -13.31 -9.96 3.16
N ASP A 16 -12.15 -10.44 2.74
CA ASP A 16 -10.94 -10.24 3.52
C ASP A 16 -10.63 -8.75 3.54
N TYR A 17 -10.31 -8.25 4.72
CA TYR A 17 -9.92 -6.86 4.86
C TYR A 17 -9.14 -6.68 6.15
N THR A 18 -8.46 -5.57 6.26
CA THR A 18 -7.82 -5.17 7.50
C THR A 18 -8.24 -3.74 7.83
N LEU A 19 -8.31 -3.42 9.12
CA LEU A 19 -8.51 -2.05 9.56
C LEU A 19 -7.18 -1.47 9.95
N VAL A 20 -6.88 -0.29 9.41
CA VAL A 20 -5.71 0.45 9.82
C VAL A 20 -6.17 1.75 10.47
N TYR A 21 -5.35 2.27 11.37
CA TYR A 21 -5.70 3.45 12.14
C TYR A 21 -4.67 4.54 11.90
N VAL A 22 -5.14 5.69 11.45
CA VAL A 22 -4.29 6.86 11.24
C VAL A 22 -5.03 8.05 11.83
N ASN A 23 -4.38 8.77 12.73
CA ASN A 23 -4.95 9.94 13.40
C ASN A 23 -6.30 9.63 14.05
N ASN A 24 -6.38 8.50 14.75
CA ASN A 24 -7.57 8.03 15.47
C ASN A 24 -8.78 7.73 14.58
N LYS A 25 -8.55 7.58 13.29
CA LYS A 25 -9.60 7.16 12.35
C LYS A 25 -9.28 5.78 11.82
N ALA A 26 -10.31 4.96 11.64
CA ALA A 26 -10.18 3.62 11.08
C ALA A 26 -10.41 3.66 9.58
N TYR A 27 -9.55 3.01 8.84
CA TYR A 27 -9.67 2.89 7.38
C TYR A 27 -9.68 1.41 7.02
N PRO A 28 -10.74 0.92 6.38
CA PRO A 28 -10.76 -0.47 5.92
C PRO A 28 -9.98 -0.60 4.62
N ILE A 29 -9.14 -1.61 4.55
CA ILE A 29 -8.39 -1.91 3.34
C ILE A 29 -8.73 -3.33 2.93
N LYS A 30 -9.30 -3.48 1.75
CA LYS A 30 -9.53 -4.78 1.12
C LYS A 30 -8.29 -5.17 0.33
N PRO A 31 -8.15 -6.46 -0.04
CA PRO A 31 -7.02 -6.84 -0.89
C PRO A 31 -6.95 -5.92 -2.09
N PRO A 32 -5.82 -5.26 -2.31
CA PRO A 32 -5.73 -4.21 -3.35
C PRO A 32 -5.87 -4.78 -4.75
N THR A 33 -6.60 -4.04 -5.60
CA THR A 33 -6.63 -4.34 -7.02
C THR A 33 -5.29 -3.96 -7.66
N ILE A 34 -5.07 -4.44 -8.87
CA ILE A 34 -3.86 -4.09 -9.62
C ILE A 34 -3.75 -2.57 -9.77
N LYS A 35 -4.86 -1.91 -10.05
CA LYS A 35 -4.88 -0.46 -10.21
C LYS A 35 -4.46 0.25 -8.91
N LYS A 36 -4.98 -0.20 -7.77
CA LYS A 36 -4.62 0.38 -6.47
C LYS A 36 -3.15 0.16 -6.16
N MET A 37 -2.65 -1.06 -6.41
CA MET A 37 -1.24 -1.37 -6.18
C MET A 37 -0.33 -0.55 -7.07
N ALA A 38 -0.68 -0.44 -8.35
CA ALA A 38 0.13 0.34 -9.30
C ALA A 38 0.18 1.82 -8.89
N GLY A 39 -0.96 2.37 -8.47
CA GLY A 39 -1.01 3.75 -7.99
C GLY A 39 -0.16 3.96 -6.75
N ALA A 40 -0.28 3.06 -5.78
CA ALA A 40 0.49 3.15 -4.55
C ALA A 40 1.99 3.04 -4.82
N ILE A 41 2.39 2.06 -5.63
CA ILE A 41 3.79 1.85 -5.95
C ILE A 41 4.35 3.05 -6.70
N SER A 42 3.59 3.64 -7.63
CA SER A 42 4.07 4.81 -8.37
C SER A 42 4.33 6.00 -7.45
N CYS A 43 3.59 6.12 -6.35
CA CYS A 43 3.81 7.21 -5.40
C CYS A 43 5.15 7.09 -4.67
N ILE A 44 5.62 5.87 -4.42
CA ILE A 44 6.82 5.64 -3.60
C ILE A 44 8.01 5.12 -4.41
N SER A 45 7.83 4.79 -5.69
CA SER A 45 8.90 4.18 -6.49
C SER A 45 10.07 5.12 -6.75
N ASP A 46 9.82 6.42 -6.73
CA ASP A 46 10.88 7.41 -6.96
C ASP A 46 11.62 7.82 -5.69
N LEU A 47 11.25 7.22 -4.55
CA LEU A 47 11.88 7.54 -3.28
C LEU A 47 13.27 6.91 -3.22
N ASP A 48 14.27 7.73 -2.93
CA ASP A 48 15.65 7.27 -2.78
C ASP A 48 16.00 7.24 -1.31
N LEU A 49 15.62 6.17 -0.65
CA LEU A 49 15.90 5.98 0.78
C LEU A 49 17.25 5.30 1.02
N GLY A 50 17.82 4.71 -0.03
CA GLY A 50 19.08 3.97 0.09
C GLY A 50 20.27 4.85 0.46
N ASP A 51 20.26 6.09 0.00
CA ASP A 51 21.36 7.03 0.23
C ASP A 51 21.18 7.89 1.49
N LYS A 52 20.07 7.72 2.18
CA LYS A 52 19.78 8.52 3.37
C LYS A 52 20.25 7.78 4.62
N GLY A 53 21.44 8.13 5.07
CA GLY A 53 22.09 7.43 6.16
C GLY A 53 21.66 7.83 7.54
N THR A 54 20.94 8.95 7.70
CA THR A 54 20.55 9.43 9.03
C THR A 54 19.07 9.74 9.09
N LEU A 55 18.52 9.63 10.29
CA LEU A 55 17.15 9.98 10.57
C LEU A 55 16.86 11.44 10.25
N LYS A 56 17.85 12.32 10.51
CA LYS A 56 17.71 13.74 10.18
C LYS A 56 17.50 13.97 8.70
N GLU A 57 18.27 13.27 7.86
CA GLU A 57 18.12 13.39 6.40
C GLU A 57 16.75 12.93 5.95
N MET A 58 16.22 11.86 6.56
CA MET A 58 14.89 11.37 6.27
C MET A 58 13.83 12.40 6.63
N PHE A 59 13.99 13.07 7.79
CA PHE A 59 13.05 14.11 8.20
C PHE A 59 13.09 15.33 7.28
N LEU A 60 14.25 15.66 6.73
CA LEU A 60 14.36 16.78 5.81
C LEU A 60 13.66 16.52 4.47
N SER A 61 13.27 15.29 4.22
CA SER A 61 12.56 14.89 3.01
C SER A 61 11.06 14.79 3.27
N ALA A 62 10.45 15.91 3.68
CA ALA A 62 9.00 15.94 3.93
C ALA A 62 8.20 15.50 2.71
N LYS A 63 8.71 15.71 1.52
CA LYS A 63 8.11 15.27 0.28
C LYS A 63 7.98 13.75 0.24
N ASP A 64 9.01 13.06 0.73
CA ASP A 64 9.00 11.60 0.77
C ASP A 64 7.95 11.08 1.75
N CYS A 65 7.82 11.73 2.90
CA CYS A 65 6.79 11.34 3.87
C CYS A 65 5.38 11.51 3.30
N LYS A 66 5.17 12.56 2.53
CA LYS A 66 3.91 12.80 1.83
C LYS A 66 3.59 11.67 0.85
N ALA A 67 4.60 11.16 0.17
CA ALA A 67 4.42 10.10 -0.81
C ALA A 67 3.85 8.83 -0.17
N TYR A 68 4.22 8.54 1.07
CA TYR A 68 3.66 7.39 1.78
C TYR A 68 2.18 7.55 2.06
N ALA A 69 1.76 8.76 2.44
CA ALA A 69 0.33 9.05 2.64
C ALA A 69 -0.44 8.95 1.32
N GLN A 70 0.15 9.38 0.23
CA GLN A 70 -0.45 9.26 -1.09
C GLN A 70 -0.60 7.79 -1.48
N ALA A 71 0.42 6.97 -1.21
CA ALA A 71 0.36 5.55 -1.49
C ALA A 71 -0.75 4.87 -0.69
N LEU A 72 -0.88 5.23 0.59
CA LEU A 72 -1.94 4.67 1.44
C LEU A 72 -3.32 5.08 0.93
N SER A 73 -3.48 6.32 0.47
CA SER A 73 -4.73 6.78 -0.11
C SER A 73 -5.13 5.90 -1.31
N TRP A 74 -4.17 5.57 -2.17
CA TRP A 74 -4.42 4.67 -3.29
C TRP A 74 -4.90 3.30 -2.83
N LEU A 75 -4.31 2.76 -1.76
CA LEU A 75 -4.69 1.43 -1.27
C LEU A 75 -6.08 1.43 -0.63
N VAL A 76 -6.48 2.54 0.00
CA VAL A 76 -7.79 2.65 0.64
C VAL A 76 -8.88 3.01 -0.36
N LYS A 77 -8.66 4.04 -1.17
CA LYS A 77 -9.69 4.63 -2.03
C LYS A 77 -9.48 4.39 -3.53
N GLY A 78 -8.27 4.10 -3.95
CA GLY A 78 -7.97 4.00 -5.38
C GLY A 78 -7.74 5.35 -6.05
N ASP A 79 -7.49 6.38 -5.25
CA ASP A 79 -7.16 7.72 -5.73
C ASP A 79 -6.45 8.50 -4.62
N LEU A 80 -6.16 9.77 -4.84
CA LEU A 80 -5.44 10.61 -3.89
C LEU A 80 -6.36 11.36 -2.92
N SER A 81 -7.65 11.06 -2.91
CA SER A 81 -8.63 11.86 -2.15
C SER A 81 -8.40 11.88 -0.65
N LEU A 82 -7.78 10.85 -0.08
CA LEU A 82 -7.49 10.78 1.35
C LEU A 82 -6.10 11.28 1.72
N SER A 83 -5.29 11.67 0.74
CA SER A 83 -3.89 12.02 0.98
C SER A 83 -3.72 13.08 2.06
N GLU A 84 -4.47 14.17 2.00
CA GLU A 84 -4.36 15.24 2.97
C GLU A 84 -4.81 14.80 4.37
N GLU A 85 -5.90 14.06 4.44
CA GLU A 85 -6.40 13.55 5.71
C GLU A 85 -5.38 12.62 6.37
N LEU A 86 -4.78 11.74 5.58
CA LEU A 86 -3.79 10.78 6.10
C LEU A 86 -2.51 11.49 6.57
N GLN A 87 -2.20 12.64 6.00
CA GLN A 87 -1.04 13.43 6.43
C GLN A 87 -1.20 14.03 7.82
N GLU A 88 -2.40 14.03 8.37
CA GLU A 88 -2.63 14.47 9.74
C GLU A 88 -2.16 13.43 10.76
N GLY A 89 -1.93 12.20 10.34
CA GLY A 89 -1.37 11.16 11.20
C GLY A 89 0.14 11.23 11.28
N THR A 90 0.71 10.36 12.11
CA THR A 90 2.16 10.27 12.21
C THR A 90 2.70 9.43 11.05
N PHE A 91 3.98 9.64 10.75
CA PHE A 91 4.64 8.84 9.73
C PHE A 91 4.62 7.34 10.07
N GLU A 92 4.84 7.02 11.35
CA GLU A 92 4.78 5.64 11.83
C GLU A 92 3.41 5.01 11.57
N GLU A 93 2.34 5.74 11.86
CA GLU A 93 0.99 5.25 11.61
C GLU A 93 0.76 4.94 10.14
N VAL A 94 1.22 5.82 9.27
CA VAL A 94 1.06 5.65 7.82
C VAL A 94 1.87 4.47 7.32
N VAL A 95 3.12 4.33 7.77
CA VAL A 95 3.99 3.22 7.35
C VAL A 95 3.45 1.88 7.86
N ASP A 96 2.98 1.84 9.10
CA ASP A 96 2.38 0.62 9.65
C ASP A 96 1.13 0.22 8.87
N ALA A 97 0.32 1.21 8.49
CA ALA A 97 -0.88 0.96 7.69
C ALA A 97 -0.53 0.42 6.31
N LEU A 98 0.51 0.97 5.67
CA LEU A 98 0.98 0.47 4.39
C LEU A 98 1.49 -0.97 4.50
N SER A 99 2.23 -1.26 5.56
CA SER A 99 2.74 -2.60 5.80
C SER A 99 1.59 -3.60 5.92
N SER A 100 0.57 -3.24 6.71
CA SER A 100 -0.61 -4.09 6.88
C SER A 100 -1.34 -4.30 5.56
N ALA A 101 -1.43 -3.26 4.73
CA ALA A 101 -2.10 -3.35 3.43
C ALA A 101 -1.36 -4.29 2.48
N PHE A 102 -0.03 -4.19 2.45
CA PHE A 102 0.77 -5.08 1.60
C PHE A 102 0.71 -6.52 2.09
N ASP A 103 0.58 -6.74 3.40
CA ASP A 103 0.45 -8.09 3.96
C ASP A 103 -0.84 -8.78 3.47
N LEU A 104 -1.87 -8.03 3.13
CA LEU A 104 -3.11 -8.61 2.58
C LEU A 104 -2.88 -9.29 1.24
N VAL A 105 -1.93 -8.80 0.46
CA VAL A 105 -1.62 -9.41 -0.84
C VAL A 105 -0.94 -10.75 -0.65
N GLY A 106 -0.08 -10.86 0.37
CA GLY A 106 0.68 -12.06 0.61
C GLY A 106 1.83 -12.23 -0.35
N ILE A 107 2.67 -13.20 -0.08
CA ILE A 107 3.86 -13.45 -0.90
C ILE A 107 3.56 -14.39 -2.08
N ASN A 108 2.58 -15.29 -1.93
CA ASN A 108 2.32 -16.31 -2.93
C ASN A 108 1.96 -15.77 -4.32
N PRO A 109 1.09 -14.74 -4.45
CA PRO A 109 0.82 -14.17 -5.78
C PRO A 109 2.06 -13.61 -6.44
N PHE A 110 2.96 -13.00 -5.67
CA PHE A 110 4.20 -12.45 -6.21
C PHE A 110 5.13 -13.57 -6.66
N LEU A 111 5.22 -14.66 -5.91
CA LEU A 111 6.03 -15.81 -6.31
C LEU A 111 5.49 -16.44 -7.58
N LYS A 112 4.18 -16.56 -7.70
CA LYS A 112 3.56 -17.08 -8.92
C LYS A 112 3.84 -16.18 -10.11
N ALA A 113 3.72 -14.87 -9.93
CA ALA A 113 3.99 -13.92 -11.00
C ALA A 113 5.44 -13.98 -11.45
N ALA A 114 6.38 -14.05 -10.50
CA ALA A 114 7.80 -14.17 -10.81
C ALA A 114 8.09 -15.45 -11.58
N SER A 115 7.47 -16.55 -11.17
CA SER A 115 7.64 -17.84 -11.84
C SER A 115 7.10 -17.81 -13.26
N LEU A 116 5.94 -17.20 -13.45
CA LEU A 116 5.35 -17.04 -14.79
C LEU A 116 6.22 -16.17 -15.68
N THR A 117 6.75 -15.09 -15.15
CA THR A 117 7.63 -14.19 -15.88
C THR A 117 8.89 -14.93 -16.34
N ARG A 118 9.48 -15.72 -15.45
CA ARG A 118 10.66 -16.53 -15.77
C ARG A 118 10.34 -17.54 -16.87
N SER A 119 9.22 -18.25 -16.76
CA SER A 119 8.80 -19.22 -17.76
C SER A 119 8.58 -18.57 -19.11
N ALA A 120 7.93 -17.41 -19.14
CA ALA A 120 7.71 -16.68 -20.38
C ALA A 120 9.03 -16.22 -21.00
N SER A 121 9.97 -15.74 -20.18
CA SER A 121 11.28 -15.32 -20.66
C SER A 121 12.07 -16.48 -21.24
N LEU A 122 12.01 -17.66 -20.61
CA LEU A 122 12.70 -18.84 -21.10
C LEU A 122 12.12 -19.31 -22.43
N LEU A 123 10.80 -19.28 -22.57
CA LEU A 123 10.14 -19.64 -23.82
C LEU A 123 10.48 -18.66 -24.94
N ALA A 124 10.50 -17.37 -24.62
CA ALA A 124 10.83 -16.34 -25.60
C ALA A 124 12.30 -16.41 -26.04
N ALA A 125 13.18 -16.81 -25.12
CA ALA A 125 14.61 -16.90 -25.40
C ALA A 125 15.00 -18.23 -26.06
N SER A 126 14.12 -19.20 -26.06
CA SER A 126 14.43 -20.54 -26.59
C SER A 126 14.60 -20.50 -28.10
N PRO A 127 15.74 -20.90 -28.62
CA PRO A 127 15.93 -20.99 -30.09
C PRO A 127 15.14 -22.16 -30.63
N ARG A 128 14.59 -21.96 -31.78
CA ARG A 128 13.82 -22.99 -32.46
C ARG A 128 14.08 -23.03 -33.91
#